data_35f3782084c4f7f59e967a629b1a537b
#
_entry.id   35f3782084c4f7f59e967a629b1a537b
#
_cell.length_a   1.000
_cell.length_b   1.000
_cell.length_c   1.000
_cell.angle_alpha   90.00
_cell.angle_beta   90.00
_cell.angle_gamma   90.00
#
_symmetry.space_group_name_H-M   'P 1'
#
loop_
_entity.id
_entity.type
_entity.pdbx_description
1 polymer ?
#
loop_
_entity_poly.entity_id
_entity_poly.type
_entity_poly.pdbx_seq_one_letter_code
_entity_poly.pdbx_strand_id
1 'polypeptide(L)'
;MAVLLDTHAVIWYLLDSKNLPSTIYELIDSAAASGAPACMSVISLVEIIYLVERERVPLEAYARLTKELEGGTTSLRVIPLDTGVADSLQQVSRDQVPDMPDRIIAATALHFGLSLVTRDRRLQAAGVKTIW
;
A
#
# COMPACT_ATOMS: atom_id res chain seq x y z
N MET A 1 -0.74 9.21 13.00
CA MET A 1 0.05 9.35 11.77
C MET A 1 -0.52 8.44 10.70
N ALA A 2 -0.87 9.01 9.57
CA ALA A 2 -1.45 8.23 8.49
C ALA A 2 -0.35 7.57 7.65
N VAL A 3 -0.54 6.32 7.30
CA VAL A 3 0.41 5.53 6.52
C VAL A 3 -0.24 4.95 5.28
N LEU A 4 0.56 4.79 4.23
CA LEU A 4 0.20 4.13 2.99
C LEU A 4 1.04 2.86 2.88
N LEU A 5 0.38 1.73 2.65
CA LEU A 5 1.07 0.45 2.45
C LEU A 5 1.35 0.24 0.97
N ASP A 6 2.55 -0.23 0.63
CA ASP A 6 2.78 -0.70 -0.72
C ASP A 6 2.09 -2.06 -0.93
N THR A 7 2.10 -2.56 -2.16
CA THR A 7 1.34 -3.78 -2.51
C THR A 7 1.78 -5.00 -1.71
N HIS A 8 3.09 -5.20 -1.53
CA HIS A 8 3.58 -6.35 -0.77
C HIS A 8 3.26 -6.24 0.72
N ALA A 9 3.33 -5.05 1.29
CA ALA A 9 2.95 -4.84 2.69
C ALA A 9 1.46 -5.18 2.90
N VAL A 10 0.59 -4.81 1.98
CA VAL A 10 -0.83 -5.20 2.02
C VAL A 10 -0.98 -6.71 1.99
N ILE A 11 -0.34 -7.37 1.02
CA ILE A 11 -0.43 -8.84 0.87
C ILE A 11 0.05 -9.54 2.13
N TRP A 12 1.21 -9.15 2.65
CA TRP A 12 1.78 -9.78 3.83
C TRP A 12 0.95 -9.55 5.08
N TYR A 13 0.34 -8.37 5.21
CA TYR A 13 -0.59 -8.10 6.30
C TYR A 13 -1.81 -9.03 6.22
N LEU A 14 -2.43 -9.15 5.04
CA LEU A 14 -3.61 -9.99 4.84
C LEU A 14 -3.35 -11.47 5.06
N LEU A 15 -2.13 -11.93 4.78
CA LEU A 15 -1.75 -13.34 4.91
C LEU A 15 -1.06 -13.68 6.24
N ASP A 16 -0.95 -12.71 7.15
CA ASP A 16 -0.18 -12.87 8.39
C ASP A 16 1.24 -13.39 8.12
N SER A 17 1.86 -12.89 7.06
CA SER A 17 3.16 -13.35 6.61
C SER A 17 4.28 -12.92 7.55
N LYS A 18 5.24 -13.83 7.77
CA LYS A 18 6.46 -13.54 8.53
C LYS A 18 7.37 -12.51 7.83
N ASN A 19 7.13 -12.24 6.55
CA ASN A 19 7.85 -11.19 5.83
C ASN A 19 7.51 -9.79 6.33
N LEU A 20 6.36 -9.63 6.99
CA LEU A 20 5.98 -8.37 7.61
C LEU A 20 6.49 -8.34 9.05
N PRO A 21 7.35 -7.37 9.41
CA PRO A 21 7.80 -7.25 10.80
C PRO A 21 6.62 -7.05 11.76
N SER A 22 6.70 -7.63 12.95
CA SER A 22 5.65 -7.52 13.95
C SER A 22 5.35 -6.06 14.32
N THR A 23 6.36 -5.21 14.33
CA THR A 23 6.20 -3.77 14.60
C THR A 23 5.33 -3.09 13.55
N ILE A 24 5.46 -3.48 12.28
CA ILE A 24 4.63 -2.97 11.17
C ILE A 24 3.21 -3.51 11.29
N TYR A 25 3.06 -4.80 11.59
CA TYR A 25 1.75 -5.41 11.81
C TYR A 25 0.97 -4.65 12.89
N GLU A 26 1.62 -4.39 14.04
CA GLU A 26 1.03 -3.65 15.14
C GLU A 26 0.71 -2.21 14.76
N LEU A 27 1.54 -1.56 13.94
CA LEU A 27 1.29 -0.22 13.45
C LEU A 27 -0.03 -0.17 12.65
N ILE A 28 -0.25 -1.15 11.78
CA ILE A 28 -1.47 -1.23 10.97
C ILE A 28 -2.69 -1.46 11.86
N ASP A 29 -2.61 -2.41 12.79
CA ASP A 29 -3.71 -2.72 13.70
C ASP A 29 -4.02 -1.52 14.61
N SER A 30 -3.01 -0.84 15.13
CA SER A 30 -3.18 0.34 15.99
C SER A 30 -3.82 1.50 15.23
N ALA A 31 -3.48 1.67 13.97
CA ALA A 31 -4.06 2.72 13.13
C ALA A 31 -5.57 2.53 12.99
N ALA A 32 -6.01 1.30 12.77
CA ALA A 32 -7.43 0.97 12.70
C ALA A 32 -8.15 1.30 14.01
N ALA A 33 -7.55 0.92 15.14
CA ALA A 33 -8.13 1.15 16.45
C ALA A 33 -8.23 2.65 16.80
N SER A 34 -7.33 3.48 16.26
CA SER A 34 -7.32 4.93 16.51
C SER A 34 -8.30 5.70 15.61
N GLY A 35 -9.03 5.04 14.74
CA GLY A 35 -9.96 5.67 13.80
C GLY A 35 -9.31 6.24 12.53
N ALA A 36 -8.00 6.05 12.35
CA ALA A 36 -7.26 6.47 11.17
C ALA A 36 -6.60 5.25 10.52
N PRO A 37 -7.37 4.40 9.80
CA PRO A 37 -6.84 3.16 9.26
C PRO A 37 -5.71 3.41 8.26
N ALA A 38 -4.83 2.42 8.13
CA ALA A 38 -3.81 2.43 7.11
C ALA A 38 -4.46 2.47 5.72
N CYS A 39 -3.78 3.12 4.80
CA CYS A 39 -4.28 3.31 3.43
C CYS A 39 -3.55 2.39 2.45
N MET A 40 -4.21 2.10 1.35
CA MET A 40 -3.61 1.45 0.19
C MET A 40 -4.10 2.16 -1.06
N SER A 41 -3.25 2.23 -2.08
CA SER A 41 -3.65 2.76 -3.39
C SER A 41 -4.56 1.75 -4.09
N VAL A 42 -5.53 2.25 -4.86
CA VAL A 42 -6.34 1.39 -5.73
C VAL A 42 -5.48 0.60 -6.71
N ILE A 43 -4.29 1.09 -7.08
CA ILE A 43 -3.39 0.36 -7.96
C ILE A 43 -2.89 -0.94 -7.29
N SER A 44 -2.77 -0.96 -5.96
CA SER A 44 -2.41 -2.19 -5.25
C SER A 44 -3.51 -3.25 -5.37
N LEU A 45 -4.78 -2.84 -5.38
CA LEU A 45 -5.89 -3.76 -5.63
C LEU A 45 -5.77 -4.39 -7.02
N VAL A 46 -5.46 -3.58 -8.02
CA VAL A 46 -5.24 -4.06 -9.41
C VAL A 46 -4.07 -5.04 -9.45
N GLU A 47 -2.95 -4.69 -8.81
CA GLU A 47 -1.78 -5.58 -8.77
C GLU A 47 -2.08 -6.91 -8.07
N ILE A 48 -2.83 -6.89 -6.98
CA ILE A 48 -3.20 -8.11 -6.26
C ILE A 48 -4.03 -9.02 -7.16
N ILE A 49 -4.99 -8.46 -7.91
CA ILE A 49 -5.79 -9.23 -8.87
C ILE A 49 -4.88 -9.89 -9.91
N TYR A 50 -3.93 -9.15 -10.48
CA TYR A 50 -2.97 -9.69 -11.45
C TYR A 50 -2.13 -10.81 -10.85
N LEU A 51 -1.64 -10.63 -9.61
CA LEU A 51 -0.81 -11.64 -8.95
C LEU A 51 -1.60 -12.91 -8.63
N VAL A 52 -2.87 -12.79 -8.25
CA VAL A 52 -3.76 -13.93 -8.03
C VAL A 52 -4.00 -14.67 -9.35
N GLU A 53 -4.27 -13.94 -10.44
CA GLU A 53 -4.49 -14.53 -11.76
C GLU A 53 -3.26 -15.28 -12.28
N ARG A 54 -2.07 -14.81 -11.92
CA ARG A 54 -0.80 -15.45 -12.25
C ARG A 54 -0.36 -16.53 -11.26
N GLU A 55 -1.20 -16.85 -10.31
CA GLU A 55 -0.95 -17.85 -9.27
C GLU A 55 0.29 -17.56 -8.42
N ARG A 56 0.66 -16.27 -8.28
CA ARG A 56 1.78 -15.82 -7.46
C ARG A 56 1.37 -15.44 -6.04
N VAL A 57 0.08 -15.21 -5.84
CA VAL A 57 -0.51 -14.88 -4.56
C VAL A 57 -1.77 -15.73 -4.42
N PRO A 58 -2.02 -16.36 -3.26
CA PRO A 58 -3.21 -17.18 -3.10
C PRO A 58 -4.49 -16.35 -3.16
N LEU A 59 -5.54 -16.93 -3.72
CA LEU A 59 -6.88 -16.31 -3.80
C LEU A 59 -7.37 -15.85 -2.44
N GLU A 60 -6.95 -16.50 -1.36
CA GLU A 60 -7.28 -16.13 0.01
C GLU A 60 -6.91 -14.67 0.33
N ALA A 61 -5.81 -14.16 -0.22
CA ALA A 61 -5.40 -12.76 0.00
C ALA A 61 -6.46 -11.81 -0.54
N TYR A 62 -6.96 -12.07 -1.74
CA TYR A 62 -8.02 -11.26 -2.35
C TYR A 62 -9.33 -11.38 -1.57
N ALA A 63 -9.69 -12.59 -1.15
CA ALA A 63 -10.90 -12.82 -0.37
C ALA A 63 -10.86 -12.07 0.97
N ARG A 64 -9.73 -12.07 1.65
CA ARG A 64 -9.55 -11.30 2.89
C ARG A 64 -9.60 -9.80 2.64
N LEU A 65 -9.01 -9.33 1.55
CA LEU A 65 -9.04 -7.92 1.18
C LEU A 65 -10.47 -7.44 0.95
N THR A 66 -11.27 -8.17 0.17
CA THR A 66 -12.66 -7.80 -0.09
C THR A 66 -13.47 -7.78 1.20
N LYS A 67 -13.24 -8.72 2.08
CA LYS A 67 -13.90 -8.77 3.39
C LYS A 67 -13.54 -7.57 4.26
N GLU A 68 -12.25 -7.18 4.28
CA GLU A 68 -11.78 -6.00 5.01
C GLU A 68 -12.42 -4.73 4.46
N LEU A 69 -12.56 -4.60 3.14
CA LEU A 69 -13.11 -3.41 2.50
C LEU A 69 -14.63 -3.31 2.63
N GLU A 70 -15.34 -4.43 2.76
CA GLU A 70 -16.79 -4.47 2.91
C GLU A 70 -17.26 -4.29 4.36
N GLY A 71 -16.39 -4.61 5.32
CA GLY A 71 -16.71 -4.48 6.73
C GLY A 71 -16.78 -3.04 7.20
N GLY A 72 -17.73 -2.73 8.11
CA GLY A 72 -17.90 -1.39 8.66
C GLY A 72 -16.74 -0.90 9.53
N THR A 73 -15.88 -1.81 9.99
CA THR A 73 -14.63 -1.51 10.71
C THR A 73 -13.49 -2.06 9.89
N THR A 74 -12.91 -1.23 9.03
CA THR A 74 -11.83 -1.68 8.17
C THR A 74 -10.48 -1.30 8.75
N SER A 75 -9.51 -2.20 8.68
CA SER A 75 -8.12 -1.89 8.98
C SER A 75 -7.41 -1.23 7.80
N LEU A 76 -8.04 -1.21 6.63
CA LEU A 76 -7.48 -0.65 5.40
C LEU A 76 -8.49 0.27 4.71
N ARG A 77 -7.99 1.38 4.17
CA ARG A 77 -8.77 2.31 3.33
C ARG A 77 -8.13 2.40 1.97
N VAL A 78 -8.93 2.25 0.91
CA VAL A 78 -8.44 2.41 -0.47
C VAL A 78 -8.47 3.89 -0.87
N ILE A 79 -7.34 4.38 -1.40
CA ILE A 79 -7.24 5.71 -1.97
C ILE A 79 -7.35 5.59 -3.50
N PRO A 80 -8.30 6.31 -4.12
CA PRO A 80 -8.45 6.27 -5.57
C PRO A 80 -7.28 6.95 -6.29
N LEU A 81 -7.05 6.55 -7.53
CA LEU A 81 -6.13 7.22 -8.44
C LEU A 81 -6.91 8.32 -9.17
N ASP A 82 -6.87 9.52 -8.64
CA ASP A 82 -7.50 10.68 -9.26
C ASP A 82 -6.49 11.53 -10.04
N THR A 83 -6.95 12.62 -10.62
CA THR A 83 -6.10 13.51 -11.43
C THR A 83 -5.00 14.17 -10.61
N GLY A 84 -5.26 14.47 -9.32
CA GLY A 84 -4.26 15.07 -8.45
C GLY A 84 -3.10 14.10 -8.17
N VAL A 85 -3.41 12.84 -7.88
CA VAL A 85 -2.40 11.80 -7.70
C VAL A 85 -1.63 11.58 -9.01
N ALA A 86 -2.32 11.51 -10.14
CA ALA A 86 -1.69 11.31 -11.44
C ALA A 86 -0.71 12.45 -11.76
N ASP A 87 -1.08 13.68 -11.48
CA ASP A 87 -0.22 14.84 -11.68
C ASP A 87 1.03 14.76 -10.80
N SER A 88 0.90 14.28 -9.59
CA SER A 88 2.01 14.10 -8.64
C SER A 88 3.07 13.10 -9.09
N LEU A 89 2.77 12.25 -10.09
CA LEU A 89 3.79 11.38 -10.71
C LEU A 89 5.01 12.16 -11.21
N GLN A 90 4.82 13.40 -11.62
CA GLN A 90 5.91 14.25 -12.11
C GLN A 90 6.97 14.53 -11.03
N GLN A 91 6.61 14.40 -9.77
CA GLN A 91 7.52 14.60 -8.63
C GLN A 91 8.30 13.34 -8.26
N VAL A 92 7.95 12.20 -8.85
CA VAL A 92 8.64 10.93 -8.64
C VAL A 92 9.48 10.61 -9.87
N SER A 93 10.81 10.55 -9.72
CA SER A 93 11.70 10.28 -10.84
C SER A 93 11.43 8.91 -11.46
N ARG A 94 11.18 8.88 -12.76
CA ARG A 94 11.01 7.64 -13.52
C ARG A 94 12.28 6.80 -13.52
N ASP A 95 13.43 7.44 -13.45
CA ASP A 95 14.73 6.73 -13.42
C ASP A 95 14.92 6.00 -12.08
N GLN A 96 14.46 6.58 -10.99
CA GLN A 96 14.55 5.97 -9.66
C GLN A 96 13.45 4.94 -9.43
N VAL A 97 12.24 5.20 -9.90
CA VAL A 97 11.08 4.32 -9.75
C VAL A 97 10.46 4.11 -11.13
N PRO A 98 11.04 3.21 -11.96
CA PRO A 98 10.55 3.00 -13.33
C PRO A 98 9.25 2.20 -13.40
N ASP A 99 8.95 1.39 -12.39
CA ASP A 99 7.75 0.56 -12.35
C ASP A 99 6.51 1.44 -12.13
N MET A 100 5.54 1.35 -13.03
CA MET A 100 4.37 2.24 -12.99
C MET A 100 3.56 2.12 -11.70
N PRO A 101 3.18 0.92 -11.22
CA PRO A 101 2.45 0.81 -9.97
C PRO A 101 3.21 1.38 -8.77
N ASP A 102 4.49 1.11 -8.64
CA ASP A 102 5.32 1.64 -7.56
C ASP A 102 5.39 3.15 -7.61
N ARG A 103 5.51 3.71 -8.81
CA ARG A 103 5.54 5.16 -9.02
C ARG A 103 4.22 5.82 -8.62
N ILE A 104 3.10 5.18 -8.91
CA ILE A 104 1.77 5.64 -8.48
C ILE A 104 1.65 5.61 -6.96
N ILE A 105 2.15 4.56 -6.33
CA ILE A 105 2.14 4.44 -4.86
C ILE A 105 2.95 5.57 -4.24
N ALA A 106 4.17 5.82 -4.74
CA ALA A 106 5.01 6.91 -4.25
C ALA A 106 4.35 8.28 -4.44
N ALA A 107 3.73 8.51 -5.61
CA ALA A 107 3.01 9.75 -5.90
C ALA A 107 1.82 9.94 -4.96
N THR A 108 1.11 8.87 -4.63
CA THR A 108 -0.01 8.89 -3.68
C THR A 108 0.47 9.34 -2.29
N ALA A 109 1.58 8.78 -1.84
CA ALA A 109 2.16 9.15 -0.55
C ALA A 109 2.56 10.63 -0.53
N LEU A 110 3.22 11.12 -1.58
CA LEU A 110 3.60 12.53 -1.70
C LEU A 110 2.39 13.46 -1.73
N HIS A 111 1.39 13.12 -2.53
CA HIS A 111 0.21 13.97 -2.71
C HIS A 111 -0.56 14.18 -1.41
N PHE A 112 -0.71 13.13 -0.60
CA PHE A 112 -1.46 13.18 0.65
C PHE A 112 -0.59 13.36 1.89
N GLY A 113 0.73 13.48 1.75
CA GLY A 113 1.64 13.64 2.88
C GLY A 113 1.69 12.42 3.78
N LEU A 114 1.57 11.21 3.22
CA LEU A 114 1.58 9.96 3.96
C LEU A 114 2.98 9.37 4.05
N SER A 115 3.27 8.68 5.15
CA SER A 115 4.46 7.84 5.24
C SER A 115 4.20 6.53 4.51
N LEU A 116 5.14 6.10 3.67
CA LEU A 116 5.01 4.89 2.87
C LEU A 116 5.64 3.71 3.59
N VAL A 117 4.85 2.68 3.87
CA VAL A 117 5.32 1.43 4.46
C VAL A 117 5.79 0.54 3.32
N THR A 118 7.10 0.35 3.20
CA THR A 118 7.71 -0.41 2.11
C THR A 118 9.07 -0.96 2.49
N ARG A 119 9.37 -2.17 2.01
CA ARG A 119 10.71 -2.77 2.06
C ARG A 119 11.52 -2.46 0.80
N ASP A 120 10.88 -1.96 -0.24
CA ASP A 120 11.53 -1.72 -1.52
C ASP A 120 12.54 -0.57 -1.43
N ARG A 121 13.80 -0.85 -1.75
CA ARG A 121 14.89 0.12 -1.66
C ARG A 121 14.75 1.27 -2.65
N ARG A 122 14.16 1.02 -3.82
CA ARG A 122 13.92 2.07 -4.81
C ARG A 122 12.92 3.09 -4.30
N LEU A 123 11.85 2.60 -3.66
CA LEU A 123 10.86 3.47 -3.03
C LEU A 123 11.46 4.22 -1.84
N GLN A 124 12.29 3.56 -1.04
CA GLN A 124 12.98 4.20 0.08
C GLN A 124 13.91 5.33 -0.38
N ALA A 125 14.46 5.23 -1.58
CA ALA A 125 15.36 6.24 -2.16
C ALA A 125 14.63 7.34 -2.95
N ALA A 126 13.32 7.25 -3.10
CA ALA A 126 12.54 8.11 -4.01
C ALA A 126 12.13 9.47 -3.43
N GLY A 127 12.66 9.87 -2.28
CA GLY A 127 12.32 11.15 -1.65
C GLY A 127 11.00 11.14 -0.89
N VAL A 128 10.37 9.98 -0.75
CA VAL A 128 9.16 9.77 0.06
C VAL A 128 9.59 9.33 1.45
N LYS A 129 8.89 9.81 2.47
CA LYS A 129 9.12 9.30 3.83
C LYS A 129 8.66 7.86 3.92
N THR A 130 9.56 6.96 4.31
CA THR A 130 9.28 5.53 4.36
C THR A 130 9.46 4.95 5.75
N ILE A 131 8.74 3.86 6.01
CA ILE A 131 8.80 3.09 7.26
C ILE A 131 8.97 1.62 6.88
N TRP A 132 9.88 0.94 7.59
CA TRP A 132 9.98 -0.52 7.53
C TRP A 132 10.66 -1.10 8.76
#